data_c53eaf29d565e735b8af59634a747386
#
_entry.id   c53eaf29d565e735b8af59634a747386
#
_cell.length_a   1.000
_cell.length_b   1.000
_cell.length_c   1.000
_cell.angle_alpha   90.00
_cell.angle_beta   90.00
_cell.angle_gamma   90.00
#
_symmetry.space_group_name_H-M   'P 1'
#
loop_
_entity.id
_entity.type
_entity.pdbx_description
1 polymer ?
#
loop_
_entity_poly.entity_id
_entity_poly.type
_entity_poly.pdbx_seq_one_letter_code
_entity_poly.pdbx_strand_id
1 'polypeptide(L)'
;MNIMKKRNIFFGLVLMLGLTGCYDLDKMPEGVLSTTIPFASTGEMRNYLDQFYQTGNYKYDYVSFGDGMRAQGFDAGGGQYIAGADTHSDNMASSSVSTRLAGETTLSSAVKLQNYTAIRNLNFMLCNLDNCVEKGSADYNQYVGEAYYFRAWYYYQMFISYGCLTWVNTPLDPNMEEMKLPRANRTIIADSILADLDKAVMYLNTQNNSATMRIHKDVARALKSEVALFEGTWEKYHKAKNDKFFDSTVTDEKIRDYFNQAVAAAKEVMDRGVWAIYNTGNKLDDYRQMFQTTDLSGNPEVLWYKQYDGDQIGNNVNRYLNQGGGSVGVTASLVDDYLTIDGKPFVGDERIEAKKVFGNELRP
;
A
#
# COMPACT_ATOMS: atom_id res chain seq x y z
N MET A 1 71.66 4.87 33.53
CA MET A 1 70.61 5.87 33.27
C MET A 1 70.31 6.13 31.81
N ASN A 2 70.73 5.27 30.87
CA ASN A 2 70.58 5.49 29.41
C ASN A 2 69.68 4.46 28.66
N ILE A 3 69.23 3.42 29.30
CA ILE A 3 68.41 2.39 28.66
C ILE A 3 66.91 2.74 28.75
N MET A 4 66.46 3.40 29.78
CA MET A 4 65.06 3.78 29.92
C MET A 4 64.61 4.94 28.98
N LYS A 5 65.50 5.84 28.62
CA LYS A 5 65.20 6.94 27.69
C LYS A 5 65.00 6.46 26.24
N LYS A 6 65.70 5.41 25.79
CA LYS A 6 65.52 4.84 24.45
C LYS A 6 64.26 4.03 24.28
N ARG A 7 63.75 3.42 25.35
CA ARG A 7 62.54 2.60 25.35
C ARG A 7 61.27 3.46 25.23
N ASN A 8 61.29 4.65 25.84
CA ASN A 8 60.16 5.59 25.77
C ASN A 8 60.06 6.30 24.40
N ILE A 9 61.19 6.51 23.70
CA ILE A 9 61.19 7.07 22.33
C ILE A 9 60.66 6.04 21.34
N PHE A 10 60.94 4.76 21.50
CA PHE A 10 60.46 3.71 20.61
C PHE A 10 58.94 3.49 20.80
N PHE A 11 58.43 3.61 22.02
CA PHE A 11 56.98 3.53 22.30
C PHE A 11 56.20 4.74 21.76
N GLY A 12 56.81 5.94 21.82
CA GLY A 12 56.21 7.15 21.23
C GLY A 12 56.17 7.10 19.68
N LEU A 13 57.16 6.51 19.05
CA LEU A 13 57.23 6.38 17.60
C LEU A 13 56.27 5.31 17.07
N VAL A 14 56.05 4.23 17.80
CA VAL A 14 55.05 3.19 17.41
C VAL A 14 53.61 3.69 17.64
N LEU A 15 53.38 4.57 18.62
CA LEU A 15 52.06 5.16 18.82
C LEU A 15 51.68 6.20 17.75
N MET A 16 52.69 6.86 17.14
CA MET A 16 52.44 7.82 16.05
C MET A 16 52.19 7.14 14.66
N LEU A 17 52.64 5.90 14.49
CA LEU A 17 52.38 5.14 13.25
C LEU A 17 51.03 4.44 13.23
N GLY A 18 50.32 4.39 14.34
CA GLY A 18 48.98 3.81 14.46
C GLY A 18 47.82 4.76 14.11
N LEU A 19 48.08 6.04 13.84
CA LEU A 19 47.05 7.05 13.60
C LEU A 19 46.88 7.47 12.16
N THR A 20 47.55 6.80 11.23
CA THR A 20 47.31 7.00 9.78
C THR A 20 46.29 5.99 9.25
N GLY A 21 45.22 5.77 9.99
CA GLY A 21 44.00 5.29 9.37
C GLY A 21 43.41 6.44 8.60
N CYS A 22 43.68 6.51 7.31
CA CYS A 22 42.89 7.33 6.43
C CYS A 22 41.45 6.81 6.49
N TYR A 23 40.70 7.31 7.45
CA TYR A 23 39.25 7.33 7.29
C TYR A 23 39.00 8.31 6.17
N ASP A 24 38.62 7.80 5.03
CA ASP A 24 38.11 8.59 3.93
C ASP A 24 36.82 9.22 4.39
N LEU A 25 36.91 10.38 5.02
CA LEU A 25 35.79 11.15 5.55
C LEU A 25 34.86 11.66 4.44
N ASP A 26 35.29 11.54 3.19
CA ASP A 26 34.50 11.93 2.01
C ASP A 26 33.66 10.77 1.44
N LYS A 27 33.77 9.55 1.99
CA LYS A 27 32.83 8.51 1.63
C LYS A 27 31.48 8.75 2.27
N MET A 28 30.57 9.21 1.45
CA MET A 28 29.15 9.20 1.80
C MET A 28 28.71 7.75 2.06
N PRO A 29 27.93 7.47 3.12
CA PRO A 29 27.36 6.14 3.33
C PRO A 29 26.60 5.71 2.07
N GLU A 30 26.85 4.50 1.60
CA GLU A 30 26.08 3.93 0.50
C GLU A 30 24.60 3.94 0.88
N GLY A 31 23.77 4.62 0.07
CA GLY A 31 22.32 4.74 0.32
C GLY A 31 21.84 6.09 0.83
N VAL A 32 22.73 7.04 1.07
CA VAL A 32 22.34 8.44 1.35
C VAL A 32 22.30 9.21 0.04
N LEU A 33 21.17 9.89 -0.20
CA LEU A 33 21.06 10.81 -1.34
C LEU A 33 22.20 11.84 -1.29
N SER A 34 22.89 12.01 -2.41
CA SER A 34 23.84 13.10 -2.57
C SER A 34 23.14 14.43 -2.28
N THR A 35 23.68 15.21 -1.36
CA THR A 35 23.15 16.54 -1.06
C THR A 35 23.37 17.53 -2.21
N THR A 36 24.26 17.18 -3.14
CA THR A 36 24.68 18.06 -4.24
C THR A 36 23.87 17.79 -5.51
N ILE A 37 23.66 16.53 -5.88
CA ILE A 37 22.89 16.13 -7.07
C ILE A 37 22.07 14.88 -6.69
N PRO A 38 20.78 15.03 -6.31
CA PRO A 38 19.96 13.88 -5.93
C PRO A 38 19.62 13.03 -7.14
N PHE A 39 19.57 11.71 -6.93
CA PHE A 39 19.21 10.70 -7.94
C PHE A 39 20.19 10.64 -9.12
N ALA A 40 21.47 10.82 -8.85
CA ALA A 40 22.51 10.73 -9.87
C ALA A 40 22.64 9.33 -10.49
N SER A 41 22.17 8.30 -9.79
CA SER A 41 22.18 6.90 -10.24
C SER A 41 20.87 6.18 -10.00
N THR A 42 20.65 5.07 -10.72
CA THR A 42 19.52 4.17 -10.50
C THR A 42 19.58 3.51 -9.13
N GLY A 43 20.77 3.29 -8.56
CA GLY A 43 20.95 2.81 -7.20
C GLY A 43 20.36 3.77 -6.15
N GLU A 44 20.60 5.08 -6.30
CA GLU A 44 19.98 6.08 -5.42
C GLU A 44 18.45 6.14 -5.58
N MET A 45 17.94 6.02 -6.80
CA MET A 45 16.51 5.97 -7.08
C MET A 45 15.87 4.78 -6.38
N ARG A 46 16.49 3.59 -6.49
CA ARG A 46 16.03 2.36 -5.83
C ARG A 46 15.96 2.54 -4.31
N ASN A 47 17.09 2.95 -3.71
CA ASN A 47 17.18 3.11 -2.27
C ASN A 47 16.14 4.10 -1.74
N TYR A 48 15.89 5.16 -2.50
CA TYR A 48 14.85 6.14 -2.16
C TYR A 48 13.44 5.56 -2.23
N LEU A 49 13.16 4.74 -3.23
CA LEU A 49 11.84 4.10 -3.41
C LEU A 49 11.56 2.99 -2.40
N ASP A 50 12.59 2.34 -1.88
CA ASP A 50 12.43 1.26 -0.91
C ASP A 50 11.69 1.70 0.35
N GLN A 51 11.72 2.98 0.72
CA GLN A 51 10.91 3.53 1.81
C GLN A 51 9.40 3.40 1.57
N PHE A 52 8.95 3.37 0.33
CA PHE A 52 7.51 3.24 -0.01
C PHE A 52 7.03 1.79 0.01
N TYR A 53 7.96 0.83 -0.04
CA TYR A 53 7.68 -0.60 0.15
C TYR A 53 7.65 -1.00 1.62
N GLN A 54 8.26 -0.20 2.48
CA GLN A 54 8.38 -0.50 3.90
C GLN A 54 7.63 0.52 4.72
N THR A 55 7.20 0.08 5.87
CA THR A 55 6.85 0.98 6.95
C THR A 55 7.32 0.42 8.24
N GLY A 56 7.88 1.28 9.01
CA GLY A 56 8.36 0.99 10.33
C GLY A 56 9.81 0.51 10.35
N ASN A 57 10.51 0.99 11.37
CA ASN A 57 11.89 0.63 11.66
C ASN A 57 11.99 -0.51 12.67
N TYR A 58 10.94 -1.30 12.87
CA TYR A 58 10.86 -2.23 13.98
C TYR A 58 10.73 -3.67 13.51
N LYS A 59 11.50 -4.55 14.13
CA LYS A 59 11.56 -5.99 13.87
C LYS A 59 10.20 -6.70 13.91
N TYR A 60 9.22 -6.12 14.55
CA TYR A 60 7.87 -6.67 14.71
C TYR A 60 6.81 -5.74 14.14
N ASP A 61 7.23 -4.83 13.31
CA ASP A 61 6.32 -3.85 12.79
C ASP A 61 5.53 -4.40 11.62
N TYR A 62 4.46 -4.07 11.60
CA TYR A 62 3.25 -4.13 10.92
C TYR A 62 3.49 -3.73 9.51
N VAL A 63 2.93 -4.51 8.70
CA VAL A 63 2.96 -4.28 7.30
C VAL A 63 2.25 -3.03 6.97
N SER A 64 2.99 -2.05 6.66
CA SER A 64 2.48 -1.03 5.82
C SER A 64 3.46 -0.79 4.70
N PHE A 65 2.98 -0.69 3.51
CA PHE A 65 3.74 -0.17 2.40
C PHE A 65 3.65 1.35 2.45
N GLY A 66 4.55 2.02 3.12
CA GLY A 66 4.41 3.43 3.34
C GLY A 66 3.10 3.80 4.05
N ASP A 67 2.93 5.03 4.42
CA ASP A 67 1.74 5.48 5.17
C ASP A 67 0.42 5.32 4.41
N GLY A 68 0.43 5.13 3.11
CA GLY A 68 -0.76 4.95 2.29
C GLY A 68 -1.09 3.52 1.96
N MET A 69 -0.10 2.64 1.99
CA MET A 69 -0.28 1.21 1.73
C MET A 69 -0.30 0.41 3.04
N ARG A 70 -0.78 1.00 4.08
CA ARG A 70 -1.07 0.27 5.30
C ARG A 70 -2.01 -0.87 4.95
N ALA A 71 -1.57 -2.09 5.16
CA ALA A 71 -2.51 -3.12 5.48
C ALA A 71 -3.30 -2.58 6.66
N GLN A 72 -4.54 -2.22 6.42
CA GLN A 72 -5.35 -1.53 7.41
C GLN A 72 -5.19 -2.30 8.70
N GLY A 73 -4.61 -1.64 9.66
CA GLY A 73 -4.78 -2.11 10.89
C GLY A 73 -3.68 -2.69 11.67
N PHE A 74 -2.49 -2.51 11.30
CA PHE A 74 -1.40 -2.67 12.21
C PHE A 74 -0.69 -1.33 12.38
N ASP A 75 -1.13 -0.55 13.33
CA ASP A 75 -0.25 0.43 13.89
C ASP A 75 0.42 -0.14 15.16
N ALA A 76 1.52 0.48 15.54
CA ALA A 76 2.31 0.08 16.69
C ALA A 76 1.52 0.12 18.02
N GLY A 77 0.37 0.72 18.02
CA GLY A 77 -0.45 0.90 19.22
C GLY A 77 -1.62 -0.05 19.36
N GLY A 78 -2.02 -0.71 18.31
CA GLY A 78 -3.32 -1.31 18.42
C GLY A 78 -3.63 -2.56 17.67
N GLY A 79 -2.79 -3.51 17.40
CA GLY A 79 -3.08 -4.85 16.80
C GLY A 79 -4.51 -5.24 16.40
N GLN A 80 -5.43 -4.31 16.61
CA GLN A 80 -6.86 -4.50 16.42
C GLN A 80 -7.30 -4.36 14.97
N TYR A 81 -6.45 -3.99 14.10
CA TYR A 81 -6.86 -3.48 12.84
C TYR A 81 -7.05 -4.52 11.73
N ILE A 82 -6.19 -5.50 11.54
CA ILE A 82 -6.55 -6.55 10.57
C ILE A 82 -7.74 -7.35 11.09
N ALA A 83 -7.76 -7.68 12.38
CA ALA A 83 -8.88 -8.37 12.99
C ALA A 83 -10.16 -7.50 13.02
N GLY A 84 -10.04 -6.19 12.97
CA GLY A 84 -11.14 -5.25 13.01
C GLY A 84 -11.38 -4.47 11.71
N ALA A 85 -10.73 -4.84 10.61
CA ALA A 85 -10.79 -4.09 9.35
C ALA A 85 -12.24 -3.93 8.83
N ASP A 86 -13.06 -4.96 9.00
CA ASP A 86 -14.43 -4.99 8.52
C ASP A 86 -15.46 -4.48 9.53
N THR A 87 -15.05 -3.92 10.67
CA THR A 87 -16.00 -3.33 11.64
C THR A 87 -16.77 -2.10 11.12
N HIS A 88 -16.38 -1.62 9.94
CA HIS A 88 -17.10 -0.56 9.21
C HIS A 88 -17.99 -1.09 8.09
N SER A 89 -18.20 -2.40 8.04
CA SER A 89 -19.09 -3.09 7.12
C SER A 89 -20.12 -3.93 7.89
N ASP A 90 -20.96 -4.66 7.19
CA ASP A 90 -21.90 -5.62 7.76
C ASP A 90 -21.29 -6.99 8.08
N ASN A 91 -20.00 -7.17 7.82
CA ASN A 91 -19.28 -8.42 8.08
C ASN A 91 -18.86 -8.60 9.52
N MET A 92 -18.53 -7.50 10.21
CA MET A 92 -18.00 -7.55 11.57
C MET A 92 -18.70 -6.57 12.51
N ALA A 93 -18.79 -6.97 13.76
CA ALA A 93 -19.27 -6.14 14.84
C ALA A 93 -18.18 -5.89 15.87
N SER A 94 -18.06 -4.66 16.35
CA SER A 94 -17.24 -4.29 17.49
C SER A 94 -18.10 -4.07 18.74
N SER A 95 -17.46 -3.93 19.91
CA SER A 95 -18.18 -3.62 21.18
C SER A 95 -18.84 -2.26 21.18
N SER A 96 -18.49 -1.37 20.24
CA SER A 96 -19.10 -0.05 20.06
C SER A 96 -19.55 0.12 18.61
N VAL A 97 -20.66 0.82 18.43
CA VAL A 97 -21.15 1.16 17.09
C VAL A 97 -20.15 2.07 16.39
N SER A 98 -19.81 1.73 15.16
CA SER A 98 -18.98 2.59 14.31
C SER A 98 -19.69 3.93 14.04
N THR A 99 -19.05 5.04 14.37
CA THR A 99 -19.59 6.39 14.07
C THR A 99 -19.81 6.58 12.57
N ARG A 100 -19.04 5.89 11.72
CA ARG A 100 -19.22 5.90 10.27
C ARG A 100 -20.53 5.22 9.86
N LEU A 101 -20.82 4.04 10.41
CA LEU A 101 -22.08 3.32 10.13
C LEU A 101 -23.27 4.03 10.73
N ALA A 102 -23.12 4.68 11.90
CA ALA A 102 -24.13 5.50 12.52
C ALA A 102 -24.39 6.84 11.81
N GLY A 103 -23.55 7.22 10.84
CA GLY A 103 -23.65 8.54 10.20
C GLY A 103 -23.20 9.70 11.07
N GLU A 104 -22.48 9.44 12.16
CA GLU A 104 -22.07 10.41 13.18
C GLU A 104 -20.62 10.87 13.01
N THR A 105 -19.99 10.56 11.88
CA THR A 105 -18.61 10.97 11.59
C THR A 105 -18.53 12.49 11.48
N THR A 106 -17.72 13.11 12.33
CA THR A 106 -17.47 14.56 12.32
C THR A 106 -16.22 14.89 11.51
N LEU A 107 -16.11 16.14 11.05
CA LEU A 107 -14.92 16.61 10.32
C LEU A 107 -13.64 16.45 11.17
N SER A 108 -13.70 16.71 12.46
CA SER A 108 -12.56 16.56 13.37
C SER A 108 -12.11 15.11 13.57
N SER A 109 -13.04 14.15 13.49
CA SER A 109 -12.72 12.73 13.56
C SER A 109 -12.26 12.16 12.23
N ALA A 110 -12.65 12.79 11.12
CA ALA A 110 -12.27 12.40 9.76
C ALA A 110 -10.90 12.97 9.32
N VAL A 111 -10.48 14.08 9.89
CA VAL A 111 -9.21 14.75 9.54
C VAL A 111 -8.04 14.06 10.25
N LYS A 112 -7.79 12.81 9.94
CA LYS A 112 -6.44 12.29 10.02
C LYS A 112 -5.77 12.59 8.69
N LEU A 113 -5.15 13.75 8.68
CA LEU A 113 -4.16 14.30 7.76
C LEU A 113 -3.97 13.54 6.44
N GLN A 114 -4.37 14.20 5.39
CA GLN A 114 -3.93 13.91 4.03
C GLN A 114 -2.41 13.78 4.03
N ASN A 115 -1.89 12.64 3.61
CA ASN A 115 -0.46 12.40 3.64
C ASN A 115 0.24 12.96 2.40
N TYR A 116 0.32 14.28 2.34
CA TYR A 116 1.07 14.96 1.29
C TYR A 116 2.59 14.82 1.42
N THR A 117 3.10 14.31 2.55
CA THR A 117 4.54 14.07 2.73
C THR A 117 5.05 13.05 1.73
N ALA A 118 4.35 11.91 1.60
CA ALA A 118 4.72 10.90 0.61
C ALA A 118 4.64 11.42 -0.82
N ILE A 119 3.57 12.18 -1.14
CA ILE A 119 3.42 12.82 -2.45
C ILE A 119 4.55 13.82 -2.72
N ARG A 120 4.90 14.65 -1.73
CA ARG A 120 6.02 15.58 -1.84
C ARG A 120 7.34 14.87 -2.14
N ASN A 121 7.60 13.78 -1.44
CA ASN A 121 8.82 12.98 -1.64
C ASN A 121 8.85 12.36 -3.05
N LEU A 122 7.73 11.82 -3.52
CA LEU A 122 7.63 11.27 -4.88
C LEU A 122 7.75 12.36 -5.95
N ASN A 123 7.15 13.53 -5.73
CA ASN A 123 7.32 14.68 -6.63
C ASN A 123 8.77 15.16 -6.65
N PHE A 124 9.46 15.15 -5.50
CA PHE A 124 10.88 15.49 -5.45
C PHE A 124 11.70 14.56 -6.34
N MET A 125 11.46 13.23 -6.28
CA MET A 125 12.13 12.29 -7.18
C MET A 125 11.76 12.55 -8.64
N LEU A 126 10.47 12.66 -8.96
CA LEU A 126 9.98 12.83 -10.32
C LEU A 126 10.47 14.14 -10.97
N CYS A 127 10.70 15.19 -10.19
CA CYS A 127 11.25 16.47 -10.68
C CYS A 127 12.78 16.46 -10.88
N ASN A 128 13.48 15.44 -10.38
CA ASN A 128 14.94 15.34 -10.47
C ASN A 128 15.41 14.16 -11.33
N LEU A 129 14.54 13.58 -12.15
CA LEU A 129 14.87 12.43 -12.99
C LEU A 129 15.97 12.72 -14.03
N ASP A 130 16.14 13.98 -14.41
CA ASP A 130 17.16 14.39 -15.38
C ASP A 130 18.59 14.30 -14.84
N ASN A 131 18.76 14.18 -13.53
CA ASN A 131 20.07 14.05 -12.89
C ASN A 131 20.66 12.65 -13.06
N CYS A 132 19.85 11.63 -13.37
CA CYS A 132 20.30 10.25 -13.46
C CYS A 132 21.15 10.01 -14.73
N VAL A 133 22.38 9.57 -14.54
CA VAL A 133 23.31 9.26 -15.65
C VAL A 133 22.89 8.02 -16.46
N GLU A 134 22.10 7.11 -15.86
CA GLU A 134 21.59 5.90 -16.50
C GLU A 134 20.20 6.10 -17.11
N LYS A 135 19.82 7.33 -17.41
CA LYS A 135 18.51 7.68 -17.97
C LYS A 135 18.18 6.82 -19.20
N GLY A 136 16.99 6.23 -19.18
CA GLY A 136 16.51 5.35 -20.23
C GLY A 136 16.92 3.89 -20.12
N SER A 137 17.74 3.52 -19.12
CA SER A 137 18.01 2.10 -18.82
C SER A 137 16.75 1.39 -18.31
N ALA A 138 16.76 0.05 -18.28
CA ALA A 138 15.67 -0.75 -17.75
C ALA A 138 15.39 -0.43 -16.28
N ASP A 139 16.43 -0.28 -15.47
CA ASP A 139 16.33 0.05 -14.05
C ASP A 139 15.81 1.47 -13.83
N TYR A 140 16.31 2.44 -14.61
CA TYR A 140 15.76 3.80 -14.58
C TYR A 140 14.25 3.79 -14.87
N ASN A 141 13.83 3.12 -15.94
CA ASN A 141 12.43 3.04 -16.31
C ASN A 141 11.60 2.36 -15.21
N GLN A 142 12.12 1.27 -14.63
CA GLN A 142 11.46 0.59 -13.52
C GLN A 142 11.19 1.54 -12.36
N TYR A 143 12.19 2.31 -11.93
CA TYR A 143 12.05 3.20 -10.78
C TYR A 143 11.22 4.45 -11.08
N VAL A 144 11.23 4.95 -12.29
CA VAL A 144 10.30 5.98 -12.73
C VAL A 144 8.86 5.46 -12.67
N GLY A 145 8.62 4.26 -13.16
CA GLY A 145 7.32 3.62 -13.11
C GLY A 145 6.81 3.39 -11.69
N GLU A 146 7.68 2.95 -10.78
CA GLU A 146 7.35 2.80 -9.36
C GLU A 146 6.98 4.14 -8.71
N ALA A 147 7.71 5.22 -9.01
CA ALA A 147 7.42 6.54 -8.46
C ALA A 147 6.02 7.04 -8.89
N TYR A 148 5.65 6.86 -10.16
CA TYR A 148 4.30 7.17 -10.63
C TYR A 148 3.24 6.29 -9.99
N TYR A 149 3.49 4.98 -9.86
CA TYR A 149 2.58 4.06 -9.20
C TYR A 149 2.32 4.46 -7.75
N PHE A 150 3.36 4.71 -6.96
CA PHE A 150 3.20 5.10 -5.57
C PHE A 150 2.50 6.44 -5.42
N ARG A 151 2.75 7.42 -6.29
CA ARG A 151 2.03 8.69 -6.25
C ARG A 151 0.54 8.48 -6.52
N ALA A 152 0.20 7.69 -7.53
CA ALA A 152 -1.17 7.32 -7.84
C ALA A 152 -1.82 6.60 -6.64
N TRP A 153 -1.12 5.66 -6.01
CA TRP A 153 -1.59 4.95 -4.84
C TRP A 153 -1.90 5.87 -3.65
N TYR A 154 -0.98 6.77 -3.29
CA TYR A 154 -1.19 7.70 -2.18
C TYR A 154 -2.36 8.64 -2.45
N TYR A 155 -2.49 9.13 -3.67
CA TYR A 155 -3.66 9.91 -4.06
C TYR A 155 -4.93 9.09 -4.00
N TYR A 156 -4.92 7.84 -4.45
CA TYR A 156 -6.09 6.97 -4.40
C TYR A 156 -6.55 6.71 -2.97
N GLN A 157 -5.66 6.45 -2.04
CA GLN A 157 -6.01 6.29 -0.61
C GLN A 157 -6.68 7.54 -0.01
N MET A 158 -6.17 8.71 -0.35
CA MET A 158 -6.83 9.95 0.05
C MET A 158 -8.15 10.18 -0.69
N PHE A 159 -8.20 9.82 -1.96
CA PHE A 159 -9.36 9.99 -2.82
C PHE A 159 -10.58 9.18 -2.34
N ILE A 160 -10.41 7.93 -1.99
CA ILE A 160 -11.51 7.11 -1.44
C ILE A 160 -12.02 7.65 -0.10
N SER A 161 -11.18 8.37 0.64
CA SER A 161 -11.52 8.91 1.96
C SER A 161 -12.15 10.31 1.90
N TYR A 162 -11.70 11.17 0.97
CA TYR A 162 -12.04 12.60 0.95
C TYR A 162 -12.68 13.07 -0.36
N GLY A 163 -12.58 12.32 -1.43
CA GLY A 163 -13.07 12.71 -2.77
C GLY A 163 -12.26 13.85 -3.38
N CYS A 164 -12.72 15.08 -3.21
CA CYS A 164 -12.04 16.27 -3.72
C CYS A 164 -10.74 16.54 -2.96
N LEU A 165 -9.63 16.66 -3.70
CA LEU A 165 -8.28 16.87 -3.18
C LEU A 165 -7.59 18.02 -3.92
N THR A 166 -6.47 18.51 -3.39
CA THR A 166 -5.55 19.35 -4.16
C THR A 166 -4.58 18.46 -4.91
N TRP A 167 -4.56 18.53 -6.24
CA TRP A 167 -3.57 17.82 -7.03
C TRP A 167 -2.27 18.60 -7.09
N VAL A 168 -1.19 17.95 -6.69
CA VAL A 168 0.16 18.54 -6.66
C VAL A 168 1.12 17.59 -7.35
N ASN A 169 1.85 18.07 -8.33
CA ASN A 169 2.83 17.31 -9.10
C ASN A 169 4.26 17.87 -9.00
N THR A 170 4.47 18.85 -8.14
CA THR A 170 5.78 19.44 -7.82
C THR A 170 6.06 19.29 -6.33
N PRO A 171 7.32 19.29 -5.89
CA PRO A 171 7.64 19.33 -4.47
C PRO A 171 7.24 20.71 -3.89
N LEU A 172 6.22 20.69 -3.00
CA LEU A 172 5.76 21.93 -2.39
C LEU A 172 6.71 22.41 -1.30
N ASP A 173 6.96 23.71 -1.31
CA ASP A 173 7.54 24.46 -0.19
C ASP A 173 6.40 25.16 0.59
N PRO A 174 6.49 25.29 1.92
CA PRO A 174 5.46 25.96 2.72
C PRO A 174 5.07 27.37 2.29
N ASN A 175 5.94 28.05 1.55
CA ASN A 175 5.71 29.43 1.09
C ASN A 175 5.12 29.52 -0.33
N MET A 176 4.91 28.38 -1.00
CA MET A 176 4.37 28.39 -2.36
C MET A 176 2.87 28.70 -2.40
N GLU A 177 2.44 29.43 -3.43
CA GLU A 177 1.01 29.74 -3.65
C GLU A 177 0.18 28.47 -3.89
N GLU A 178 0.78 27.42 -4.42
CA GLU A 178 0.16 26.11 -4.62
C GLU A 178 -0.35 25.48 -3.32
N MET A 179 0.21 25.89 -2.17
CA MET A 179 -0.30 25.46 -0.86
C MET A 179 -1.72 26.02 -0.56
N LYS A 180 -2.11 27.07 -1.27
CA LYS A 180 -3.41 27.74 -1.10
C LYS A 180 -4.43 27.34 -2.16
N LEU A 181 -4.07 26.45 -3.08
CA LEU A 181 -4.99 26.00 -4.12
C LEU A 181 -6.22 25.33 -3.54
N PRO A 182 -7.40 25.60 -4.08
CA PRO A 182 -8.61 24.91 -3.69
C PRO A 182 -8.53 23.43 -4.07
N ARG A 183 -9.34 22.63 -3.40
CA ARG A 183 -9.50 21.23 -3.81
C ARG A 183 -10.11 21.17 -5.20
N ALA A 184 -9.54 20.33 -6.05
CA ALA A 184 -10.07 20.04 -7.38
C ALA A 184 -11.28 19.09 -7.27
N ASN A 185 -12.12 19.13 -8.29
CA ASN A 185 -13.25 18.22 -8.40
C ASN A 185 -12.78 16.77 -8.42
N ARG A 186 -13.63 15.89 -7.95
CA ARG A 186 -13.39 14.46 -7.82
C ARG A 186 -12.90 13.83 -9.13
N THR A 187 -13.55 14.12 -10.25
CA THR A 187 -13.17 13.60 -11.57
C THR A 187 -11.78 14.04 -12.02
N ILE A 188 -11.36 15.27 -11.69
CA ILE A 188 -10.01 15.75 -12.00
C ILE A 188 -8.96 14.93 -11.24
N ILE A 189 -9.24 14.61 -9.99
CA ILE A 189 -8.33 13.78 -9.17
C ILE A 189 -8.27 12.36 -9.72
N ALA A 190 -9.42 11.76 -10.04
CA ALA A 190 -9.48 10.42 -10.63
C ALA A 190 -8.71 10.35 -11.96
N ASP A 191 -8.92 11.31 -12.85
CA ASP A 191 -8.21 11.38 -14.14
C ASP A 191 -6.69 11.55 -13.93
N SER A 192 -6.28 12.33 -12.94
CA SER A 192 -4.86 12.52 -12.63
C SER A 192 -4.21 11.24 -12.06
N ILE A 193 -4.93 10.51 -11.22
CA ILE A 193 -4.50 9.19 -10.73
C ILE A 193 -4.36 8.19 -11.88
N LEU A 194 -5.36 8.13 -12.76
CA LEU A 194 -5.35 7.25 -13.94
C LEU A 194 -4.21 7.59 -14.89
N ALA A 195 -3.93 8.88 -15.11
CA ALA A 195 -2.80 9.34 -15.92
C ALA A 195 -1.44 8.95 -15.31
N ASP A 196 -1.29 9.00 -14.00
CA ASP A 196 -0.08 8.50 -13.33
C ASP A 196 0.06 6.98 -13.47
N LEU A 197 -1.05 6.23 -13.39
CA LEU A 197 -1.04 4.79 -13.61
C LEU A 197 -0.71 4.43 -15.07
N ASP A 198 -1.14 5.24 -16.05
CA ASP A 198 -0.72 5.07 -17.44
C ASP A 198 0.78 5.25 -17.62
N LYS A 199 1.37 6.26 -16.96
CA LYS A 199 2.82 6.43 -16.94
C LYS A 199 3.51 5.27 -16.22
N ALA A 200 2.96 4.80 -15.11
CA ALA A 200 3.49 3.63 -14.44
C ALA A 200 3.51 2.40 -15.36
N VAL A 201 2.40 2.11 -16.04
CA VAL A 201 2.32 1.01 -17.02
C VAL A 201 3.31 1.19 -18.17
N MET A 202 3.55 2.43 -18.63
CA MET A 202 4.49 2.69 -19.70
C MET A 202 5.94 2.36 -19.30
N TYR A 203 6.34 2.74 -18.08
CA TYR A 203 7.72 2.62 -17.62
C TYR A 203 8.05 1.29 -16.94
N LEU A 204 7.13 0.71 -16.17
CA LEU A 204 7.37 -0.51 -15.41
C LEU A 204 7.75 -1.71 -16.28
N ASN A 205 8.58 -2.57 -15.75
CA ASN A 205 8.91 -3.84 -16.35
C ASN A 205 7.72 -4.82 -16.30
N THR A 206 7.72 -5.77 -17.22
CA THR A 206 6.79 -6.90 -17.24
C THR A 206 7.36 -8.04 -16.41
N GLN A 207 6.54 -8.67 -15.56
CA GLN A 207 6.88 -9.86 -14.80
C GLN A 207 5.94 -11.01 -15.14
N ASN A 208 6.41 -12.24 -14.95
CA ASN A 208 5.64 -13.46 -15.18
C ASN A 208 5.36 -14.24 -13.88
N ASN A 209 5.79 -13.71 -12.76
CA ASN A 209 5.52 -14.18 -11.41
C ASN A 209 5.76 -13.03 -10.44
N SER A 210 5.48 -13.25 -9.16
CA SER A 210 5.63 -12.24 -8.10
C SER A 210 6.97 -12.29 -7.34
N ALA A 211 7.94 -13.09 -7.83
CA ALA A 211 9.20 -13.36 -7.11
C ALA A 211 10.07 -12.11 -6.84
N THR A 212 9.95 -11.07 -7.64
CA THR A 212 10.71 -9.83 -7.41
C THR A 212 10.21 -9.03 -6.22
N MET A 213 8.98 -9.28 -5.74
CA MET A 213 8.28 -8.51 -4.72
C MET A 213 8.28 -6.98 -5.00
N ARG A 214 8.50 -6.59 -6.24
CA ARG A 214 8.44 -5.19 -6.70
C ARG A 214 7.25 -4.99 -7.63
N ILE A 215 6.78 -3.76 -7.69
CA ILE A 215 5.67 -3.37 -8.56
C ILE A 215 6.07 -3.57 -10.01
N HIS A 216 5.17 -4.11 -10.80
CA HIS A 216 5.34 -4.34 -12.23
C HIS A 216 4.07 -3.93 -13.00
N LYS A 217 4.12 -4.00 -14.32
CA LYS A 217 3.04 -3.53 -15.20
C LYS A 217 1.66 -4.03 -14.81
N ASP A 218 1.52 -5.30 -14.50
CA ASP A 218 0.20 -5.88 -14.23
C ASP A 218 -0.35 -5.45 -12.86
N VAL A 219 0.52 -5.18 -11.89
CA VAL A 219 0.11 -4.55 -10.63
C VAL A 219 -0.46 -3.15 -10.86
N ALA A 220 0.20 -2.37 -11.73
CA ALA A 220 -0.28 -1.04 -12.09
C ALA A 220 -1.59 -1.08 -12.89
N ARG A 221 -1.74 -2.05 -13.79
CA ARG A 221 -3.00 -2.28 -14.53
C ARG A 221 -4.14 -2.69 -13.62
N ALA A 222 -3.87 -3.58 -12.65
CA ALA A 222 -4.87 -3.99 -11.68
C ALA A 222 -5.37 -2.80 -10.84
N LEU A 223 -4.46 -1.96 -10.35
CA LEU A 223 -4.83 -0.74 -9.64
C LEU A 223 -5.58 0.25 -10.55
N LYS A 224 -5.16 0.39 -11.82
CA LYS A 224 -5.88 1.24 -12.79
C LYS A 224 -7.32 0.77 -12.98
N SER A 225 -7.52 -0.54 -13.11
CA SER A 225 -8.87 -1.13 -13.21
C SER A 225 -9.71 -0.81 -11.99
N GLU A 226 -9.14 -0.95 -10.79
CA GLU A 226 -9.82 -0.67 -9.52
C GLU A 226 -10.22 0.81 -9.40
N VAL A 227 -9.29 1.74 -9.65
CA VAL A 227 -9.54 3.18 -9.58
C VAL A 227 -10.63 3.60 -10.55
N ALA A 228 -10.57 3.14 -11.79
CA ALA A 228 -11.53 3.49 -12.81
C ALA A 228 -12.92 2.89 -12.52
N LEU A 229 -12.99 1.64 -12.03
CA LEU A 229 -14.23 1.01 -11.61
C LEU A 229 -14.86 1.76 -10.43
N PHE A 230 -14.05 2.13 -9.44
CA PHE A 230 -14.51 2.86 -8.26
C PHE A 230 -15.14 4.20 -8.65
N GLU A 231 -14.45 5.00 -9.48
CA GLU A 231 -14.96 6.29 -9.89
C GLU A 231 -16.19 6.18 -10.80
N GLY A 232 -16.15 5.29 -11.78
CA GLY A 232 -17.31 5.05 -12.66
C GLY A 232 -18.55 4.62 -11.86
N THR A 233 -18.35 3.79 -10.83
CA THR A 233 -19.41 3.34 -9.94
C THR A 233 -19.93 4.49 -9.07
N TRP A 234 -19.02 5.28 -8.50
CA TRP A 234 -19.38 6.46 -7.70
C TRP A 234 -20.28 7.40 -8.50
N GLU A 235 -19.81 7.84 -9.65
CA GLU A 235 -20.54 8.81 -10.47
C GLU A 235 -21.88 8.25 -10.97
N LYS A 236 -21.92 6.98 -11.37
CA LYS A 236 -23.16 6.32 -11.81
C LYS A 236 -24.25 6.35 -10.72
N TYR A 237 -23.89 5.98 -9.51
CA TYR A 237 -24.88 5.85 -8.45
C TYR A 237 -25.29 7.20 -7.83
N HIS A 238 -24.36 8.14 -7.70
CA HIS A 238 -24.68 9.49 -7.23
C HIS A 238 -25.48 10.28 -8.26
N LYS A 239 -25.23 10.08 -9.56
CA LYS A 239 -26.08 10.61 -10.63
C LYS A 239 -27.50 10.08 -10.54
N ALA A 240 -27.65 8.77 -10.37
CA ALA A 240 -28.98 8.15 -10.25
C ALA A 240 -29.76 8.65 -9.02
N LYS A 241 -29.07 8.93 -7.92
CA LYS A 241 -29.67 9.51 -6.69
C LYS A 241 -29.89 11.01 -6.80
N ASN A 242 -29.21 11.68 -7.70
CA ASN A 242 -29.15 13.15 -7.81
C ASN A 242 -28.88 13.83 -6.43
N ASP A 243 -27.93 13.29 -5.69
CA ASP A 243 -27.57 13.76 -4.35
C ASP A 243 -26.45 14.82 -4.40
N LYS A 244 -26.09 15.36 -3.23
CA LYS A 244 -25.08 16.42 -3.08
C LYS A 244 -23.65 16.02 -3.47
N PHE A 245 -23.39 14.73 -3.71
CA PHE A 245 -22.09 14.22 -4.12
C PHE A 245 -21.97 14.11 -5.63
N PHE A 246 -23.05 14.27 -6.36
CA PHE A 246 -23.05 14.24 -7.81
C PHE A 246 -22.64 15.61 -8.39
N ASP A 247 -21.66 15.59 -9.28
CA ASP A 247 -21.28 16.74 -10.09
C ASP A 247 -22.08 16.71 -11.40
N SER A 248 -22.98 17.68 -11.59
CA SER A 248 -23.83 17.77 -12.78
C SER A 248 -23.06 17.98 -14.09
N THR A 249 -21.78 18.31 -14.04
CA THR A 249 -20.91 18.41 -15.20
C THR A 249 -20.45 17.05 -15.72
N VAL A 250 -20.62 15.97 -14.95
CA VAL A 250 -20.23 14.62 -15.33
C VAL A 250 -21.26 14.00 -16.27
N THR A 251 -20.83 13.71 -17.49
CA THR A 251 -21.70 13.14 -18.55
C THR A 251 -21.76 11.61 -18.46
N ASP A 252 -22.76 11.01 -19.10
CA ASP A 252 -22.83 9.54 -19.23
C ASP A 252 -21.67 8.97 -20.02
N GLU A 253 -21.13 9.74 -20.98
CA GLU A 253 -19.93 9.39 -21.73
C GLU A 253 -18.73 9.27 -20.80
N LYS A 254 -18.53 10.21 -19.89
CA LYS A 254 -17.44 10.18 -18.92
C LYS A 254 -17.55 8.98 -17.97
N ILE A 255 -18.76 8.67 -17.52
CA ILE A 255 -19.00 7.47 -16.68
C ILE A 255 -18.68 6.19 -17.47
N ARG A 256 -19.12 6.10 -18.72
CA ARG A 256 -18.76 4.96 -19.58
C ARG A 256 -17.27 4.86 -19.85
N ASP A 257 -16.58 5.99 -20.00
CA ASP A 257 -15.13 6.01 -20.18
C ASP A 257 -14.41 5.38 -18.98
N TYR A 258 -14.78 5.70 -17.75
CA TYR A 258 -14.23 5.04 -16.57
C TYR A 258 -14.43 3.53 -16.59
N PHE A 259 -15.63 3.05 -16.90
CA PHE A 259 -15.87 1.61 -17.01
C PHE A 259 -15.07 0.97 -18.15
N ASN A 260 -14.93 1.64 -19.28
CA ASN A 260 -14.13 1.14 -20.40
C ASN A 260 -12.65 1.05 -20.02
N GLN A 261 -12.11 2.04 -19.31
CA GLN A 261 -10.74 2.00 -18.79
C GLN A 261 -10.54 0.86 -17.80
N ALA A 262 -11.50 0.63 -16.89
CA ALA A 262 -11.46 -0.47 -15.95
C ALA A 262 -11.42 -1.83 -16.68
N VAL A 263 -12.31 -2.03 -17.64
CA VAL A 263 -12.37 -3.27 -18.43
C VAL A 263 -11.10 -3.46 -19.25
N ALA A 264 -10.60 -2.41 -19.91
CA ALA A 264 -9.40 -2.49 -20.73
C ALA A 264 -8.18 -2.88 -19.91
N ALA A 265 -7.99 -2.23 -18.76
CA ALA A 265 -6.85 -2.51 -17.87
C ALA A 265 -6.88 -3.94 -17.30
N ALA A 266 -8.05 -4.42 -16.86
CA ALA A 266 -8.21 -5.79 -16.38
C ALA A 266 -7.98 -6.80 -17.52
N LYS A 267 -8.54 -6.53 -18.71
CA LYS A 267 -8.40 -7.40 -19.86
C LYS A 267 -6.94 -7.54 -20.31
N GLU A 268 -6.16 -6.47 -20.29
CA GLU A 268 -4.73 -6.53 -20.61
C GLU A 268 -3.96 -7.49 -19.68
N VAL A 269 -4.31 -7.57 -18.40
CA VAL A 269 -3.71 -8.53 -17.45
C VAL A 269 -4.13 -9.96 -17.79
N MET A 270 -5.42 -10.18 -18.02
CA MET A 270 -5.98 -11.51 -18.33
C MET A 270 -5.47 -12.06 -19.66
N ASP A 271 -5.42 -11.22 -20.71
CA ASP A 271 -5.00 -11.63 -22.06
C ASP A 271 -3.52 -12.06 -22.12
N ARG A 272 -2.70 -11.70 -21.14
CA ARG A 272 -1.34 -12.20 -21.06
C ARG A 272 -1.27 -13.70 -20.76
N GLY A 273 -2.30 -14.30 -20.16
CA GLY A 273 -2.37 -15.73 -19.84
C GLY A 273 -1.30 -16.20 -18.84
N VAL A 274 -0.70 -15.26 -18.09
CA VAL A 274 0.34 -15.55 -17.07
C VAL A 274 -0.29 -15.79 -15.72
N TRP A 275 -1.32 -15.00 -15.42
CA TRP A 275 -2.04 -15.04 -14.15
C TRP A 275 -3.29 -15.89 -14.27
N ALA A 276 -3.57 -16.66 -13.23
CA ALA A 276 -4.72 -17.56 -13.20
C ALA A 276 -5.18 -17.75 -11.74
N ILE A 277 -6.43 -18.11 -11.55
CA ILE A 277 -6.94 -18.48 -10.22
C ILE A 277 -6.15 -19.70 -9.72
N TYR A 278 -5.68 -19.64 -8.48
CA TYR A 278 -4.96 -20.73 -7.83
C TYR A 278 -5.89 -21.93 -7.64
N ASN A 279 -5.54 -23.04 -8.25
CA ASN A 279 -6.34 -24.25 -8.23
C ASN A 279 -5.46 -25.48 -8.39
N THR A 280 -5.28 -26.24 -7.30
CA THR A 280 -4.58 -27.52 -7.31
C THR A 280 -5.53 -28.70 -7.49
N GLY A 281 -6.84 -28.44 -7.58
CA GLY A 281 -7.90 -29.44 -7.58
C GLY A 281 -8.44 -29.75 -6.18
N ASN A 282 -7.84 -29.24 -5.12
CA ASN A 282 -8.29 -29.39 -3.74
C ASN A 282 -9.24 -28.26 -3.34
N LYS A 283 -10.48 -28.34 -3.76
CA LYS A 283 -11.49 -27.27 -3.54
C LYS A 283 -11.70 -26.90 -2.07
N LEU A 284 -11.39 -27.78 -1.14
CA LEU A 284 -11.59 -27.53 0.30
C LEU A 284 -10.43 -26.74 0.93
N ASP A 285 -9.28 -26.71 0.27
CA ASP A 285 -8.04 -26.20 0.89
C ASP A 285 -7.32 -25.12 0.08
N ASP A 286 -7.51 -25.08 -1.24
CA ASP A 286 -6.78 -24.17 -2.13
C ASP A 286 -6.88 -22.72 -1.69
N TYR A 287 -8.10 -22.25 -1.39
CA TYR A 287 -8.32 -20.88 -0.94
C TYR A 287 -7.62 -20.59 0.40
N ARG A 288 -7.69 -21.53 1.34
CA ARG A 288 -7.02 -21.40 2.63
C ARG A 288 -5.50 -21.40 2.49
N GLN A 289 -4.95 -22.28 1.67
CA GLN A 289 -3.51 -22.39 1.42
C GLN A 289 -2.92 -21.12 0.83
N MET A 290 -3.64 -20.41 -0.03
CA MET A 290 -3.20 -19.15 -0.58
C MET A 290 -2.86 -18.11 0.50
N PHE A 291 -3.59 -18.09 1.61
CA PHE A 291 -3.35 -17.17 2.73
C PHE A 291 -2.39 -17.69 3.80
N GLN A 292 -2.04 -18.98 3.76
CA GLN A 292 -1.13 -19.61 4.73
C GLN A 292 0.28 -19.83 4.19
N THR A 293 0.46 -19.74 2.89
CA THR A 293 1.75 -19.94 2.23
C THR A 293 2.65 -18.73 2.44
N THR A 294 3.86 -18.96 2.96
CA THR A 294 4.83 -17.90 3.22
C THR A 294 5.47 -17.37 1.94
N ASP A 295 5.81 -18.26 1.01
CA ASP A 295 6.36 -17.91 -0.30
C ASP A 295 5.27 -18.04 -1.37
N LEU A 296 4.80 -16.92 -1.85
CA LEU A 296 3.77 -16.82 -2.89
C LEU A 296 4.36 -16.58 -4.29
N SER A 297 5.68 -16.63 -4.45
CA SER A 297 6.34 -16.35 -5.74
C SER A 297 5.91 -17.26 -6.88
N GLY A 298 5.52 -18.49 -6.56
CA GLY A 298 5.01 -19.48 -7.52
C GLY A 298 3.48 -19.53 -7.63
N ASN A 299 2.75 -18.71 -6.88
CA ASN A 299 1.28 -18.72 -6.93
C ASN A 299 0.79 -17.88 -8.11
N PRO A 300 0.07 -18.46 -9.10
CA PRO A 300 -0.35 -17.75 -10.30
C PRO A 300 -1.45 -16.70 -10.05
N GLU A 301 -2.11 -16.71 -8.91
CA GLU A 301 -3.15 -15.73 -8.57
C GLU A 301 -2.57 -14.46 -7.95
N VAL A 302 -1.32 -14.51 -7.46
CA VAL A 302 -0.70 -13.43 -6.70
C VAL A 302 0.21 -12.59 -7.61
N LEU A 303 -0.25 -11.42 -7.99
CA LEU A 303 0.53 -10.48 -8.81
C LEU A 303 1.69 -9.88 -8.01
N TRP A 304 1.46 -9.55 -6.76
CA TRP A 304 2.42 -8.90 -5.89
C TRP A 304 2.12 -9.20 -4.43
N TYR A 305 3.15 -9.49 -3.64
CA TYR A 305 3.02 -9.80 -2.24
C TYR A 305 4.21 -9.28 -1.44
N LYS A 306 4.05 -9.26 -0.14
CA LYS A 306 5.12 -9.04 0.82
C LYS A 306 5.35 -10.33 1.59
N GLN A 307 6.59 -10.80 1.55
CA GLN A 307 6.99 -11.99 2.30
C GLN A 307 7.23 -11.64 3.77
N TYR A 308 6.66 -12.43 4.63
CA TYR A 308 6.90 -12.38 6.07
C TYR A 308 7.97 -13.38 6.45
N ASP A 309 8.86 -12.95 7.32
CA ASP A 309 9.91 -13.77 7.91
C ASP A 309 9.86 -13.56 9.42
N GLY A 310 9.65 -14.62 10.18
CA GLY A 310 9.49 -14.56 11.63
C GLY A 310 10.68 -13.93 12.37
N ASP A 311 11.86 -13.97 11.76
CA ASP A 311 13.07 -13.38 12.32
C ASP A 311 13.31 -11.93 11.92
N GLN A 312 12.72 -11.47 10.82
CA GLN A 312 12.95 -10.15 10.26
C GLN A 312 11.70 -9.28 10.24
N ILE A 313 10.59 -9.80 9.72
CA ILE A 313 9.33 -9.08 9.57
C ILE A 313 8.20 -9.98 10.00
N GLY A 314 7.71 -9.77 11.22
CA GLY A 314 6.57 -10.49 11.77
C GLY A 314 5.28 -9.66 11.75
N ASN A 315 4.21 -10.28 12.21
CA ASN A 315 2.97 -9.60 12.56
C ASN A 315 2.46 -10.10 13.92
N ASN A 316 1.59 -9.35 14.54
CA ASN A 316 1.07 -9.70 15.87
C ASN A 316 -0.39 -10.14 15.87
N VAL A 317 -0.94 -10.54 14.73
CA VAL A 317 -2.34 -10.98 14.61
C VAL A 317 -2.65 -12.10 15.60
N ASN A 318 -1.80 -13.12 15.65
CA ASN A 318 -1.99 -14.24 16.57
C ASN A 318 -2.00 -13.79 18.04
N ARG A 319 -1.07 -12.91 18.40
CA ARG A 319 -1.05 -12.35 19.76
C ARG A 319 -2.32 -11.56 20.05
N TYR A 320 -2.74 -10.74 19.11
CA TYR A 320 -3.96 -9.95 19.26
C TYR A 320 -5.19 -10.84 19.45
N LEU A 321 -5.39 -11.83 18.57
CA LEU A 321 -6.51 -12.74 18.65
C LEU A 321 -6.52 -13.59 19.94
N ASN A 322 -5.32 -13.99 20.42
CA ASN A 322 -5.21 -14.86 21.59
C ASN A 322 -5.21 -14.11 22.93
N GLN A 323 -4.74 -12.87 22.96
CA GLN A 323 -4.48 -12.16 24.22
C GLN A 323 -5.23 -10.83 24.39
N GLY A 324 -5.65 -10.20 23.33
CA GLY A 324 -6.21 -8.86 23.38
C GLY A 324 -7.47 -8.66 22.55
N GLY A 325 -7.88 -9.63 21.77
CA GLY A 325 -8.89 -9.51 20.75
C GLY A 325 -10.35 -9.50 21.22
N GLY A 326 -10.58 -9.33 22.51
CA GLY A 326 -11.94 -9.19 23.00
C GLY A 326 -12.56 -7.90 22.51
N SER A 327 -13.53 -7.96 21.63
CA SER A 327 -14.44 -6.88 21.27
C SER A 327 -14.76 -6.82 19.78
N VAL A 328 -14.28 -7.75 18.97
CA VAL A 328 -14.71 -7.86 17.57
C VAL A 328 -15.18 -9.30 17.29
N GLY A 329 -16.22 -9.42 16.52
CA GLY A 329 -16.79 -10.71 16.10
C GLY A 329 -17.39 -10.59 14.70
N VAL A 330 -17.54 -11.74 14.06
CA VAL A 330 -18.27 -11.80 12.80
C VAL A 330 -19.77 -11.64 13.03
N THR A 331 -20.44 -10.99 12.08
CA THR A 331 -21.90 -10.86 12.15
C THR A 331 -22.61 -12.14 11.73
N ALA A 332 -23.85 -12.30 12.13
CA ALA A 332 -24.69 -13.38 11.63
C ALA A 332 -24.91 -13.26 10.11
N SER A 333 -24.94 -12.04 9.58
CA SER A 333 -25.03 -11.79 8.14
C SER A 333 -23.89 -12.43 7.38
N LEU A 334 -22.64 -12.19 7.81
CA LEU A 334 -21.48 -12.81 7.18
C LEU A 334 -21.54 -14.33 7.23
N VAL A 335 -21.97 -14.90 8.36
CA VAL A 335 -22.12 -16.37 8.48
C VAL A 335 -23.19 -16.91 7.53
N ASP A 336 -24.26 -16.15 7.34
CA ASP A 336 -25.35 -16.50 6.44
C ASP A 336 -24.95 -16.48 4.95
N ASP A 337 -23.90 -15.72 4.59
CA ASP A 337 -23.36 -15.65 3.21
C ASP A 337 -22.50 -16.87 2.85
N TYR A 338 -22.03 -17.64 3.83
CA TYR A 338 -21.29 -18.87 3.55
C TYR A 338 -22.21 -19.95 3.00
N LEU A 339 -21.73 -20.64 1.97
CA LEU A 339 -22.43 -21.73 1.34
C LEU A 339 -22.09 -23.06 2.03
N THR A 340 -23.01 -24.01 1.97
CA THR A 340 -22.75 -25.40 2.31
C THR A 340 -21.74 -26.03 1.35
N ILE A 341 -21.17 -27.20 1.68
CA ILE A 341 -20.15 -27.86 0.86
C ILE A 341 -20.65 -28.23 -0.56
N ASP A 342 -21.96 -28.35 -0.73
CA ASP A 342 -22.59 -28.57 -2.04
C ASP A 342 -22.97 -27.27 -2.76
N GLY A 343 -22.51 -26.12 -2.25
CA GLY A 343 -22.66 -24.81 -2.88
C GLY A 343 -24.04 -24.17 -2.71
N LYS A 344 -24.85 -24.63 -1.75
CA LYS A 344 -26.17 -24.07 -1.48
C LYS A 344 -26.15 -23.08 -0.33
N PRO A 345 -27.08 -22.10 -0.30
CA PRO A 345 -27.25 -21.24 0.86
C PRO A 345 -27.55 -22.06 2.13
N PHE A 346 -26.91 -21.70 3.24
CA PHE A 346 -27.19 -22.28 4.54
C PHE A 346 -28.45 -21.65 5.15
N VAL A 347 -29.59 -22.26 4.93
CA VAL A 347 -30.91 -21.75 5.31
C VAL A 347 -31.76 -22.82 6.01
N GLY A 348 -32.82 -22.42 6.69
CA GLY A 348 -33.79 -23.30 7.29
C GLY A 348 -33.47 -23.74 8.73
N ASP A 349 -33.96 -24.90 9.14
CA ASP A 349 -33.92 -25.37 10.54
C ASP A 349 -32.50 -25.61 11.04
N GLU A 350 -31.62 -26.11 10.20
CA GLU A 350 -30.21 -26.35 10.53
C GLU A 350 -29.48 -25.03 10.90
N ARG A 351 -29.78 -23.94 10.17
CA ARG A 351 -29.26 -22.62 10.48
C ARG A 351 -29.78 -22.09 11.82
N ILE A 352 -31.05 -22.34 12.11
CA ILE A 352 -31.67 -21.94 13.36
C ILE A 352 -31.04 -22.71 14.53
N GLU A 353 -30.84 -24.01 14.39
CA GLU A 353 -30.19 -24.84 15.40
C GLU A 353 -28.72 -24.43 15.63
N ALA A 354 -27.96 -24.20 14.57
CA ALA A 354 -26.59 -23.72 14.68
C ALA A 354 -26.53 -22.38 15.43
N LYS A 355 -27.41 -21.42 15.13
CA LYS A 355 -27.50 -20.16 15.85
C LYS A 355 -27.85 -20.32 17.31
N LYS A 356 -28.69 -21.27 17.67
CA LYS A 356 -29.01 -21.60 19.06
C LYS A 356 -27.79 -22.11 19.82
N VAL A 357 -27.01 -23.00 19.25
CA VAL A 357 -25.78 -23.54 19.85
C VAL A 357 -24.79 -22.38 20.10
N PHE A 358 -24.42 -21.63 19.07
CA PHE A 358 -23.51 -20.50 19.21
C PHE A 358 -24.07 -19.37 20.10
N GLY A 359 -25.37 -19.11 20.04
CA GLY A 359 -26.00 -18.07 20.88
C GLY A 359 -26.07 -18.45 22.36
N ASN A 360 -26.07 -19.71 22.71
CA ASN A 360 -26.09 -20.18 24.09
C ASN A 360 -24.68 -20.25 24.71
N GLU A 361 -23.64 -20.50 23.91
CA GLU A 361 -22.26 -20.53 24.36
C GLU A 361 -21.65 -19.12 24.52
N LEU A 362 -22.18 -18.10 23.81
CA LEU A 362 -21.69 -16.73 23.84
C LEU A 362 -22.41 -15.82 24.83
N ARG A 363 -23.33 -16.33 25.63
CA ARG A 363 -23.93 -15.56 26.73
C ARG A 363 -23.12 -15.75 28.00
N PRO A 364 -22.60 -14.68 28.60
CA PRO A 364 -21.97 -14.76 29.90
C PRO A 364 -22.96 -15.17 30.99
#